data_983ad6c6fa1b917d58f0a7d66a238455
#
_entry.id   983ad6c6fa1b917d58f0a7d66a238455
#
_cell.length_a   1.000
_cell.length_b   1.000
_cell.length_c   1.000
_cell.angle_alpha   90.00
_cell.angle_beta   90.00
_cell.angle_gamma   90.00
#
_symmetry.space_group_name_H-M   'P 1'
#
loop_
_entity.id
_entity.type
_entity.pdbx_description
1 polymer ?
#
loop_
_entity_poly.entity_id
_entity_poly.type
_entity_poly.pdbx_seq_one_letter_code
_entity_poly.pdbx_strand_id
1 'polypeptide(L)'
;MTVGALWLAGAPNAHATPTWCGPETVQAAELPQTVSPELCDLRGVVVRDGLAGAVVPEPGTGVEAFALRVDGPEDSMAMVTAPDGTVTVLGVGDDPIIAPGSSAAGALTSGSGSPAEPVTAAADPNLDPDVLDPGSGPIQGDECTDAFYRTIHGGEHDTHKWYMHASSIPGYFGVDNATVIARIREGGAHITHGTTDCSISLQPSLSISYQGTTSKSVQIDNDGSCSAGGGDDQNTVGFGPLPSTLAAVNCWHTVAFSELHESDIRFNEDPSEDKFFATDSKPNTCNNLLDLEGVATHERGHTFGLGDLDADNHPNLTMRKTAFICSLEARSLGKGDIKGLNDLY
;
A
#
# COMPACT_ATOMS: atom_id res chain seq x y z
N MET A 1 20.65 11.69 74.13
CA MET A 1 19.80 10.67 73.51
C MET A 1 19.37 11.22 72.17
N THR A 2 20.01 10.75 71.03
CA THR A 2 19.74 11.22 69.70
C THR A 2 18.86 10.16 69.03
N VAL A 3 17.64 10.54 68.69
CA VAL A 3 16.69 9.65 68.01
C VAL A 3 16.97 9.75 66.49
N GLY A 4 17.51 8.70 65.91
CA GLY A 4 17.74 8.55 64.51
C GLY A 4 16.43 8.26 63.77
N ALA A 5 16.02 9.12 62.84
CA ALA A 5 14.90 8.89 61.96
C ALA A 5 15.31 7.90 60.85
N LEU A 6 14.70 6.72 60.85
CA LEU A 6 14.82 5.76 59.75
C LEU A 6 13.95 6.23 58.58
N TRP A 7 14.56 6.65 57.48
CA TRP A 7 13.88 6.84 56.21
C TRP A 7 13.66 5.46 55.55
N LEU A 8 12.44 4.98 55.56
CA LEU A 8 12.05 3.86 54.71
C LEU A 8 11.98 4.38 53.25
N ALA A 9 13.00 4.05 52.48
CA ALA A 9 12.93 4.19 51.03
C ALA A 9 11.80 3.28 50.53
N GLY A 10 10.69 3.87 50.09
CA GLY A 10 9.63 3.13 49.42
C GLY A 10 10.20 2.42 48.23
N ALA A 11 9.99 1.10 48.12
CA ALA A 11 10.32 0.35 46.91
C ALA A 11 9.57 0.98 45.72
N PRO A 12 10.23 1.13 44.58
CA PRO A 12 9.52 1.57 43.37
C PRO A 12 8.38 0.59 43.09
N ASN A 13 7.17 1.12 42.88
CA ASN A 13 6.04 0.31 42.46
C ASN A 13 6.45 -0.40 41.17
N ALA A 14 6.63 -1.73 41.25
CA ALA A 14 6.74 -2.52 40.02
C ALA A 14 5.41 -2.39 39.30
N HIS A 15 5.37 -1.57 38.28
CA HIS A 15 4.23 -1.52 37.35
C HIS A 15 4.09 -2.92 36.74
N ALA A 16 2.88 -3.49 36.80
CA ALA A 16 2.60 -4.75 36.14
C ALA A 16 2.87 -4.57 34.63
N THR A 17 3.63 -5.50 34.06
CA THR A 17 3.86 -5.51 32.60
C THR A 17 2.51 -5.56 31.88
N PRO A 18 2.25 -4.68 30.89
CA PRO A 18 1.02 -4.72 30.12
C PRO A 18 0.81 -6.06 29.44
N THR A 19 -0.43 -6.49 29.26
CA THR A 19 -0.78 -7.80 28.66
C THR A 19 -0.33 -7.90 27.20
N TRP A 20 -0.25 -6.78 26.50
CA TRP A 20 0.24 -6.70 25.12
C TRP A 20 1.77 -6.70 25.01
N CYS A 21 2.49 -6.64 26.12
CA CYS A 21 3.95 -6.71 26.13
C CYS A 21 4.39 -8.15 26.36
N GLY A 22 4.92 -8.80 25.32
CA GLY A 22 5.45 -10.16 25.39
C GLY A 22 4.97 -11.13 24.30
N PRO A 23 3.75 -11.00 23.73
CA PRO A 23 3.39 -11.78 22.56
C PRO A 23 4.27 -11.46 21.36
N GLU A 24 4.46 -12.44 20.46
CA GLU A 24 5.15 -12.23 19.17
C GLU A 24 4.30 -11.41 18.17
N THR A 25 2.99 -11.39 18.39
CA THR A 25 2.03 -10.62 17.57
C THR A 25 1.05 -9.90 18.49
N VAL A 26 0.76 -8.63 18.18
CA VAL A 26 -0.16 -7.78 18.93
C VAL A 26 -1.05 -6.98 17.98
N GLN A 27 -2.32 -6.76 18.39
CA GLN A 27 -3.22 -5.90 17.61
C GLN A 27 -2.89 -4.42 17.86
N ALA A 28 -2.87 -3.61 16.81
CA ALA A 28 -2.60 -2.18 16.90
C ALA A 28 -3.56 -1.47 17.87
N ALA A 29 -4.84 -1.87 17.87
CA ALA A 29 -5.86 -1.34 18.78
C ALA A 29 -5.61 -1.64 20.27
N GLU A 30 -4.75 -2.60 20.61
CA GLU A 30 -4.38 -2.94 21.98
C GLU A 30 -3.19 -2.11 22.48
N LEU A 31 -2.45 -1.49 21.54
CA LEU A 31 -1.29 -0.66 21.87
C LEU A 31 -1.69 0.78 22.20
N PRO A 32 -1.01 1.44 23.13
CA PRO A 32 -1.05 2.89 23.18
C PRO A 32 -0.43 3.44 21.88
N GLN A 33 -0.88 4.62 21.45
CA GLN A 33 -0.36 5.26 20.24
C GLN A 33 1.17 5.33 20.21
N THR A 34 1.81 5.42 21.37
CA THR A 34 3.27 5.48 21.49
C THR A 34 3.73 4.54 22.61
N VAL A 35 4.73 3.72 22.33
CA VAL A 35 5.33 2.74 23.24
C VAL A 35 6.82 3.03 23.38
N SER A 36 7.28 3.38 24.61
CA SER A 36 8.70 3.51 24.87
C SER A 36 9.35 2.14 25.13
N PRO A 37 10.62 1.93 24.78
CA PRO A 37 11.31 0.67 25.05
C PRO A 37 11.49 0.36 26.53
N GLU A 38 11.43 1.38 27.43
CA GLU A 38 11.44 1.15 28.89
C GLU A 38 10.12 0.53 29.36
N LEU A 39 9.00 0.81 28.69
CA LEU A 39 7.71 0.22 29.01
C LEU A 39 7.59 -1.20 28.46
N CYS A 40 7.97 -1.37 27.17
CA CYS A 40 7.97 -2.66 26.49
C CYS A 40 8.91 -2.62 25.28
N ASP A 41 9.79 -3.60 25.20
CA ASP A 41 10.63 -3.81 24.01
C ASP A 41 9.80 -4.54 22.93
N LEU A 42 9.41 -3.82 21.89
CA LEU A 42 8.63 -4.35 20.77
C LEU A 42 9.48 -4.82 19.58
N ARG A 43 10.80 -4.87 19.68
CA ARG A 43 11.66 -5.34 18.58
C ARG A 43 11.33 -6.76 18.18
N GLY A 44 11.09 -6.96 16.89
CA GLY A 44 10.72 -8.26 16.31
C GLY A 44 9.26 -8.66 16.56
N VAL A 45 8.45 -7.82 17.21
CA VAL A 45 7.02 -8.05 17.39
C VAL A 45 6.31 -7.65 16.10
N VAL A 46 5.36 -8.47 15.64
CA VAL A 46 4.44 -8.11 14.56
C VAL A 46 3.29 -7.32 15.15
N VAL A 47 3.08 -6.10 14.67
CA VAL A 47 1.86 -5.33 14.95
C VAL A 47 0.90 -5.50 13.77
N ARG A 48 -0.40 -5.67 14.07
CA ARG A 48 -1.43 -5.89 13.05
C ARG A 48 -2.62 -4.97 13.24
N ASP A 49 -3.20 -4.57 12.09
CA ASP A 49 -4.57 -4.11 12.00
C ASP A 49 -5.30 -4.97 10.96
N GLY A 50 -6.27 -5.77 11.41
CA GLY A 50 -6.89 -6.77 10.54
C GLY A 50 -5.86 -7.73 9.92
N LEU A 51 -5.79 -7.74 8.59
CA LEU A 51 -4.84 -8.55 7.81
C LEU A 51 -3.57 -7.78 7.43
N ALA A 52 -3.58 -6.45 7.49
CA ALA A 52 -2.35 -5.67 7.38
C ALA A 52 -1.47 -5.88 8.61
N GLY A 53 -0.19 -6.05 8.41
CA GLY A 53 0.73 -6.26 9.52
C GLY A 53 2.16 -5.90 9.15
N ALA A 54 2.95 -5.57 10.17
CA ALA A 54 4.37 -5.35 9.97
C ALA A 54 5.15 -5.68 11.23
N VAL A 55 6.36 -6.16 11.06
CA VAL A 55 7.32 -6.23 12.15
C VAL A 55 7.74 -4.80 12.52
N VAL A 56 7.82 -4.53 13.81
CA VAL A 56 8.27 -3.21 14.31
C VAL A 56 9.61 -2.84 13.65
N PRO A 57 9.67 -1.69 12.96
CA PRO A 57 10.84 -1.32 12.17
C PRO A 57 12.03 -0.93 13.04
N GLU A 58 13.23 -0.94 12.45
CA GLU A 58 14.46 -0.53 13.13
C GLU A 58 14.42 0.95 13.57
N PRO A 59 15.16 1.33 14.61
CA PRO A 59 15.21 2.72 15.04
C PRO A 59 15.60 3.70 13.94
N GLY A 60 14.81 4.73 13.76
CA GLY A 60 14.98 5.75 12.71
C GLY A 60 14.29 5.42 11.40
N THR A 61 13.50 4.34 11.35
CA THR A 61 12.77 3.92 10.14
C THR A 61 11.28 3.80 10.39
N GLY A 62 10.51 3.67 9.31
CA GLY A 62 9.08 3.43 9.34
C GLY A 62 8.68 2.32 8.38
N VAL A 63 7.48 1.80 8.57
CA VAL A 63 6.86 0.79 7.72
C VAL A 63 5.37 1.08 7.57
N GLU A 64 4.86 0.87 6.36
CA GLU A 64 3.44 0.88 6.05
C GLU A 64 3.08 -0.41 5.32
N ALA A 65 1.94 -0.96 5.68
CA ALA A 65 1.38 -2.16 5.10
C ALA A 65 -0.02 -1.86 4.56
N PHE A 66 -0.26 -2.23 3.31
CA PHE A 66 -1.56 -2.14 2.64
C PHE A 66 -1.94 -3.54 2.18
N ALA A 67 -3.12 -4.01 2.57
CA ALA A 67 -3.56 -5.39 2.36
C ALA A 67 -4.91 -5.41 1.64
N LEU A 68 -4.87 -5.35 0.31
CA LEU A 68 -6.05 -5.31 -0.57
C LEU A 68 -6.86 -6.61 -0.44
N ARG A 69 -8.12 -6.49 -0.05
CA ARG A 69 -9.02 -7.63 0.15
C ARG A 69 -9.89 -7.93 -1.06
N VAL A 70 -10.24 -9.20 -1.19
CA VAL A 70 -11.21 -9.68 -2.20
C VAL A 70 -12.65 -9.48 -1.72
N ASP A 71 -12.89 -9.64 -0.43
CA ASP A 71 -14.23 -9.78 0.17
C ASP A 71 -14.58 -8.73 1.22
N GLY A 72 -13.83 -7.65 1.29
CA GLY A 72 -14.04 -6.60 2.29
C GLY A 72 -13.15 -5.40 2.05
N PRO A 73 -13.24 -4.40 2.90
CA PRO A 73 -12.36 -3.25 2.82
C PRO A 73 -10.91 -3.65 3.08
N GLU A 74 -9.99 -2.96 2.44
CA GLU A 74 -8.56 -3.11 2.67
C GLU A 74 -8.21 -2.77 4.11
N ASP A 75 -7.28 -3.55 4.67
CA ASP A 75 -6.68 -3.27 5.96
C ASP A 75 -5.35 -2.52 5.73
N SER A 76 -5.10 -1.47 6.50
CA SER A 76 -3.86 -0.72 6.38
C SER A 76 -3.34 -0.28 7.74
N MET A 77 -2.01 -0.22 7.89
CA MET A 77 -1.36 0.24 9.10
C MET A 77 -0.02 0.90 8.82
N ALA A 78 0.38 1.80 9.69
CA ALA A 78 1.70 2.41 9.63
C ALA A 78 2.32 2.52 11.02
N MET A 79 3.63 2.36 11.06
CA MET A 79 4.44 2.52 12.28
C MET A 79 5.74 3.22 11.98
N VAL A 80 6.23 3.91 12.99
CA VAL A 80 7.58 4.47 12.99
C VAL A 80 8.29 4.15 14.29
N THR A 81 9.58 3.89 14.21
CA THR A 81 10.44 3.73 15.38
C THR A 81 11.43 4.88 15.44
N ALA A 82 11.30 5.72 16.44
CA ALA A 82 12.21 6.84 16.67
C ALA A 82 13.65 6.35 16.97
N PRO A 83 14.68 7.20 16.80
CA PRO A 83 16.07 6.81 17.07
C PRO A 83 16.32 6.32 18.49
N ASP A 84 15.48 6.67 19.47
CA ASP A 84 15.54 6.20 20.85
C ASP A 84 14.82 4.86 21.07
N GLY A 85 14.27 4.27 20.02
CA GLY A 85 13.51 3.02 20.06
C GLY A 85 12.04 3.18 20.41
N THR A 86 11.54 4.40 20.57
CA THR A 86 10.10 4.65 20.80
C THR A 86 9.31 4.32 19.55
N VAL A 87 8.34 3.41 19.65
CA VAL A 87 7.44 3.00 18.57
C VAL A 87 6.18 3.85 18.61
N THR A 88 5.78 4.40 17.48
CA THR A 88 4.51 5.11 17.30
C THR A 88 3.70 4.44 16.22
N VAL A 89 2.45 4.06 16.53
CA VAL A 89 1.46 3.61 15.54
C VAL A 89 0.78 4.86 14.99
N LEU A 90 0.86 5.08 13.66
CA LEU A 90 0.45 6.33 13.01
C LEU A 90 -0.94 6.30 12.42
N GLY A 91 -1.42 5.14 12.06
CA GLY A 91 -2.75 4.94 11.49
C GLY A 91 -3.18 3.49 11.63
N VAL A 92 -4.46 3.30 11.83
CA VAL A 92 -5.11 2.00 11.93
C VAL A 92 -6.41 2.12 11.13
N GLY A 93 -6.59 1.29 10.12
CA GLY A 93 -7.79 1.30 9.29
C GLY A 93 -8.02 2.63 8.54
N ASP A 94 -9.15 3.30 8.82
CA ASP A 94 -9.55 4.54 8.13
C ASP A 94 -8.91 5.81 8.70
N ASP A 95 -8.10 5.73 9.74
CA ASP A 95 -7.44 6.89 10.33
C ASP A 95 -6.34 7.43 9.40
N PRO A 96 -6.24 8.76 9.22
CA PRO A 96 -5.19 9.34 8.38
C PRO A 96 -3.82 9.08 9.00
N ILE A 97 -2.90 8.56 8.20
CA ILE A 97 -1.51 8.36 8.59
C ILE A 97 -0.82 9.73 8.64
N ILE A 98 -0.53 10.22 9.83
CA ILE A 98 0.12 11.53 10.04
C ILE A 98 1.54 11.31 10.55
N ALA A 99 2.54 11.66 9.76
CA ALA A 99 3.93 11.58 10.17
C ALA A 99 4.24 12.49 11.39
N PRO A 100 4.98 12.00 12.39
CA PRO A 100 5.39 12.83 13.52
C PRO A 100 6.26 14.00 13.06
N GLY A 101 5.82 15.23 13.33
CA GLY A 101 6.55 16.45 12.98
C GLY A 101 6.11 17.14 11.69
N SER A 102 5.24 16.55 10.89
CA SER A 102 4.50 17.33 9.89
C SER A 102 3.54 18.24 10.65
N SER A 103 3.70 19.56 10.51
CA SER A 103 2.66 20.49 11.00
C SER A 103 1.36 20.09 10.29
N ALA A 104 0.29 19.93 11.04
CA ALA A 104 -1.04 19.50 10.58
C ALA A 104 -1.69 20.38 9.47
N ALA A 105 -0.90 21.19 8.78
CA ALA A 105 -1.30 22.06 7.69
C ALA A 105 -1.35 21.37 6.32
N GLY A 106 -0.87 20.12 6.19
CA GLY A 106 -0.90 19.34 4.94
C GLY A 106 -1.78 18.09 4.99
N ALA A 107 -2.23 17.67 6.17
CA ALA A 107 -3.12 16.52 6.31
C ALA A 107 -4.57 16.97 6.17
N LEU A 108 -5.31 16.33 5.28
CA LEU A 108 -6.74 16.53 5.03
C LEU A 108 -7.09 17.76 4.16
N THR A 109 -6.68 17.78 2.92
CA THR A 109 -7.41 18.54 1.91
C THR A 109 -8.47 17.66 1.26
N SER A 110 -9.64 17.61 1.88
CA SER A 110 -10.87 17.26 1.16
C SER A 110 -11.15 18.41 0.19
N GLY A 111 -10.57 18.34 -1.00
CA GLY A 111 -10.67 19.41 -1.99
C GLY A 111 -12.02 19.39 -2.69
N SER A 112 -12.92 20.27 -2.26
CA SER A 112 -14.05 20.69 -3.11
C SER A 112 -13.54 21.69 -4.13
N GLY A 113 -13.08 21.26 -5.29
CA GLY A 113 -12.53 22.11 -6.33
C GLY A 113 -13.57 22.59 -7.33
N SER A 114 -13.51 23.87 -7.65
CA SER A 114 -14.21 24.51 -8.78
C SER A 114 -13.64 23.97 -10.12
N PRO A 115 -14.45 23.88 -11.20
CA PRO A 115 -14.03 23.24 -12.45
C PRO A 115 -12.98 24.05 -13.21
N ALA A 116 -11.89 23.38 -13.59
CA ALA A 116 -10.88 23.91 -14.50
C ALA A 116 -11.14 23.43 -15.96
N GLU A 117 -10.74 24.24 -16.93
CA GLU A 117 -10.95 24.02 -18.36
C GLU A 117 -10.12 22.86 -18.94
N PRO A 118 -10.58 22.21 -20.03
CA PRO A 118 -9.97 20.99 -20.56
C PRO A 118 -8.67 21.27 -21.32
N VAL A 119 -7.62 20.51 -20.99
CA VAL A 119 -6.38 20.44 -21.76
C VAL A 119 -6.29 19.07 -22.41
N THR A 120 -6.16 19.00 -23.72
CA THR A 120 -5.96 17.76 -24.47
C THR A 120 -4.52 17.31 -24.36
N ALA A 121 -4.27 16.18 -23.71
CA ALA A 121 -2.97 15.51 -23.68
C ALA A 121 -2.73 14.76 -25.01
N ALA A 122 -1.50 14.84 -25.53
CA ALA A 122 -1.08 14.05 -26.69
C ALA A 122 -0.65 12.65 -26.21
N ALA A 123 -1.14 11.60 -26.86
CA ALA A 123 -0.75 10.22 -26.56
C ALA A 123 0.74 9.99 -26.82
N ASP A 124 1.40 9.24 -25.92
CA ASP A 124 2.77 8.78 -26.12
C ASP A 124 2.84 7.75 -27.26
N PRO A 125 3.63 7.99 -28.32
CA PRO A 125 3.71 7.10 -29.48
C PRO A 125 4.42 5.77 -29.20
N ASN A 126 4.95 5.56 -27.99
CA ASN A 126 5.62 4.31 -27.57
C ASN A 126 4.75 3.41 -26.70
N LEU A 127 3.54 3.83 -26.37
CA LEU A 127 2.57 2.97 -25.70
C LEU A 127 1.98 1.98 -26.68
N ASP A 128 1.92 0.71 -26.28
CA ASP A 128 1.17 -0.31 -27.00
C ASP A 128 -0.29 0.16 -27.12
N PRO A 129 -0.86 0.27 -28.32
CA PRO A 129 -2.24 0.72 -28.50
C PRO A 129 -3.25 -0.20 -27.79
N ASP A 130 -2.89 -1.44 -27.44
CA ASP A 130 -3.70 -2.34 -26.63
C ASP A 130 -3.70 -1.97 -25.14
N VAL A 131 -2.74 -1.17 -24.66
CA VAL A 131 -2.66 -0.64 -23.29
C VAL A 131 -3.71 0.44 -23.03
N LEU A 132 -4.21 1.08 -24.10
CA LEU A 132 -5.15 2.20 -24.02
C LEU A 132 -6.62 1.77 -24.20
N ASP A 133 -6.93 0.47 -24.21
CA ASP A 133 -8.32 0.03 -24.24
C ASP A 133 -8.83 -0.24 -22.81
N PRO A 134 -9.32 0.78 -22.08
CA PRO A 134 -10.09 0.57 -20.88
C PRO A 134 -11.35 -0.15 -21.32
N GLY A 135 -11.40 -1.46 -21.04
CA GLY A 135 -12.50 -2.31 -21.50
C GLY A 135 -13.84 -1.63 -21.27
N SER A 136 -14.60 -1.46 -22.37
CA SER A 136 -15.93 -0.85 -22.41
C SER A 136 -16.96 -1.69 -21.67
N GLY A 137 -16.82 -1.81 -20.33
CA GLY A 137 -17.87 -2.24 -19.44
C GLY A 137 -18.79 -1.05 -19.12
N PRO A 138 -20.07 -1.27 -18.81
CA PRO A 138 -20.93 -0.18 -18.39
C PRO A 138 -20.39 0.42 -17.09
N ILE A 139 -19.90 1.65 -17.17
CA ILE A 139 -19.47 2.48 -16.07
C ILE A 139 -20.65 2.64 -15.13
N GLN A 140 -20.62 1.97 -13.99
CA GLN A 140 -21.60 2.19 -12.92
C GLN A 140 -21.10 3.29 -11.99
N GLY A 141 -21.50 4.50 -12.27
CA GLY A 141 -21.08 5.67 -11.56
C GLY A 141 -19.94 6.37 -12.31
N ASP A 142 -19.80 7.60 -12.05
CA ASP A 142 -18.93 8.45 -12.82
C ASP A 142 -17.64 8.66 -12.05
N GLU A 143 -16.63 7.79 -12.27
CA GLU A 143 -15.28 7.96 -11.74
C GLU A 143 -14.72 9.35 -12.10
N CYS A 144 -15.29 9.98 -13.12
CA CYS A 144 -14.93 11.31 -13.54
C CYS A 144 -15.62 12.43 -12.76
N THR A 145 -16.65 12.15 -11.98
CA THR A 145 -17.26 13.11 -11.06
C THR A 145 -16.73 12.99 -9.65
N ASP A 146 -16.26 11.83 -9.26
CA ASP A 146 -15.66 11.59 -7.94
C ASP A 146 -14.24 12.19 -7.86
N ALA A 147 -14.14 13.31 -7.19
CA ALA A 147 -12.88 14.05 -7.05
C ALA A 147 -12.21 13.84 -5.68
N PHE A 148 -12.71 12.88 -4.89
CA PHE A 148 -12.13 12.55 -3.60
C PHE A 148 -10.85 11.74 -3.76
N TYR A 149 -9.89 11.96 -2.90
CA TYR A 149 -8.64 11.20 -2.82
C TYR A 149 -8.09 11.26 -1.39
N ARG A 150 -7.25 10.29 -1.08
CA ARG A 150 -6.40 10.31 0.11
C ARG A 150 -4.96 10.20 -0.33
N THR A 151 -4.08 10.86 0.39
CA THR A 151 -2.64 10.71 0.23
C THR A 151 -2.07 10.17 1.53
N ILE A 152 -1.06 9.32 1.40
CA ILE A 152 -0.28 8.81 2.50
C ILE A 152 0.96 9.68 2.66
N HIS A 153 2.15 9.20 2.59
CA HIS A 153 3.36 10.04 2.65
C HIS A 153 3.63 10.74 1.31
N GLY A 154 4.61 11.64 1.31
CA GLY A 154 5.17 12.16 0.07
C GLY A 154 5.66 10.98 -0.76
N GLY A 155 5.10 10.79 -1.95
CA GLY A 155 5.36 9.63 -2.80
C GLY A 155 6.80 9.53 -3.31
N GLU A 156 7.03 8.60 -4.22
CA GLU A 156 8.32 8.42 -4.89
C GLU A 156 8.69 9.64 -5.76
N HIS A 157 9.71 10.40 -5.39
CA HIS A 157 10.12 11.61 -6.12
C HIS A 157 11.15 11.34 -7.22
N ASP A 158 11.78 10.17 -7.21
CA ASP A 158 12.73 9.72 -8.21
C ASP A 158 12.08 8.70 -9.17
N THR A 159 12.86 8.16 -10.10
CA THR A 159 12.41 7.03 -10.90
C THR A 159 12.27 5.79 -10.03
N HIS A 160 11.05 5.31 -9.84
CA HIS A 160 10.81 4.06 -9.13
C HIS A 160 11.36 2.86 -9.92
N LYS A 161 12.49 2.32 -9.50
CA LYS A 161 13.15 1.16 -10.13
C LYS A 161 12.73 -0.10 -9.42
N TRP A 162 12.19 -1.08 -10.15
CA TRP A 162 11.71 -2.32 -9.56
C TRP A 162 12.10 -3.56 -10.35
N TYR A 163 12.07 -4.71 -9.68
CA TYR A 163 12.43 -6.00 -10.21
C TYR A 163 11.28 -7.00 -10.04
N MET A 164 11.25 -8.02 -10.90
CA MET A 164 10.30 -9.14 -10.78
C MET A 164 10.99 -10.38 -10.25
N HIS A 165 10.46 -10.98 -9.19
CA HIS A 165 10.82 -12.32 -8.75
C HIS A 165 10.14 -13.35 -9.67
N ALA A 166 10.69 -13.52 -10.89
CA ALA A 166 10.02 -14.26 -11.96
C ALA A 166 9.78 -15.74 -11.67
N SER A 167 10.59 -16.35 -10.78
CA SER A 167 10.38 -17.74 -10.37
C SER A 167 9.17 -17.95 -9.46
N SER A 168 8.59 -16.88 -8.95
CA SER A 168 7.36 -16.90 -8.15
C SER A 168 6.08 -16.83 -8.99
N ILE A 169 6.18 -16.60 -10.32
CA ILE A 169 4.99 -16.48 -11.18
C ILE A 169 4.26 -17.83 -11.24
N PRO A 170 2.97 -17.90 -10.85
CA PRO A 170 2.22 -19.14 -10.87
C PRO A 170 2.00 -19.69 -12.28
N GLY A 171 2.11 -21.01 -12.42
CA GLY A 171 1.91 -21.68 -13.72
C GLY A 171 0.45 -21.68 -14.21
N TYR A 172 -0.52 -21.34 -13.36
CA TYR A 172 -1.94 -21.34 -13.71
C TYR A 172 -2.34 -20.26 -14.73
N PHE A 173 -1.54 -19.23 -14.92
CA PHE A 173 -1.83 -18.21 -15.93
C PHE A 173 -1.96 -18.79 -17.35
N GLY A 174 -1.24 -19.86 -17.65
CA GLY A 174 -1.28 -20.51 -18.97
C GLY A 174 -0.70 -19.66 -20.10
N VAL A 175 0.00 -18.59 -19.75
CA VAL A 175 0.77 -17.70 -20.65
C VAL A 175 2.23 -17.69 -20.19
N ASP A 176 3.11 -17.13 -21.00
CA ASP A 176 4.51 -16.99 -20.60
C ASP A 176 4.72 -15.91 -19.53
N ASN A 177 5.83 -16.00 -18.80
CA ASN A 177 6.16 -15.05 -17.75
C ASN A 177 6.31 -13.61 -18.29
N ALA A 178 6.70 -13.44 -19.54
CA ALA A 178 6.83 -12.13 -20.16
C ALA A 178 5.47 -11.42 -20.26
N THR A 179 4.41 -12.16 -20.59
CA THR A 179 3.04 -11.66 -20.62
C THR A 179 2.57 -11.24 -19.23
N VAL A 180 2.82 -12.06 -18.19
CA VAL A 180 2.45 -11.69 -16.80
C VAL A 180 3.20 -10.44 -16.36
N ILE A 181 4.51 -10.38 -16.61
CA ILE A 181 5.34 -9.21 -16.29
C ILE A 181 4.86 -7.96 -17.04
N ALA A 182 4.44 -8.10 -18.31
CA ALA A 182 3.90 -7.00 -19.08
C ALA A 182 2.67 -6.38 -18.38
N ARG A 183 1.72 -7.20 -17.91
CA ARG A 183 0.53 -6.71 -17.19
C ARG A 183 0.87 -5.94 -15.92
N ILE A 184 1.85 -6.40 -15.15
CA ILE A 184 2.32 -5.69 -13.94
C ILE A 184 3.02 -4.37 -14.32
N ARG A 185 3.77 -4.33 -15.44
CA ARG A 185 4.39 -3.12 -15.95
C ARG A 185 3.35 -2.09 -16.41
N GLU A 186 2.31 -2.55 -17.09
CA GLU A 186 1.18 -1.73 -17.54
C GLU A 186 0.47 -1.08 -16.36
N GLY A 187 0.23 -1.82 -15.26
CA GLY A 187 -0.31 -1.26 -14.02
C GLY A 187 0.51 -0.08 -13.48
N GLY A 188 1.83 -0.20 -13.47
CA GLY A 188 2.71 0.93 -13.10
C GLY A 188 2.67 2.09 -14.11
N ALA A 189 2.53 1.78 -15.40
CA ALA A 189 2.42 2.78 -16.44
C ALA A 189 1.12 3.59 -16.33
N HIS A 190 0.00 2.97 -15.94
CA HIS A 190 -1.26 3.68 -15.71
C HIS A 190 -1.11 4.79 -14.68
N ILE A 191 -0.40 4.54 -13.58
CA ILE A 191 -0.11 5.57 -12.56
C ILE A 191 0.78 6.68 -13.13
N THR A 192 1.92 6.32 -13.74
CA THR A 192 2.92 7.32 -14.13
C THR A 192 2.53 8.13 -15.36
N HIS A 193 1.68 7.59 -16.23
CA HIS A 193 1.13 8.32 -17.39
C HIS A 193 -0.22 8.96 -17.10
N GLY A 194 -0.83 8.70 -15.94
CA GLY A 194 -2.16 9.20 -15.61
C GLY A 194 -3.23 8.72 -16.58
N THR A 195 -3.18 7.41 -16.93
CA THR A 195 -4.18 6.81 -17.83
C THR A 195 -5.57 6.95 -17.23
N THR A 196 -6.46 7.67 -17.89
CA THR A 196 -7.79 7.98 -17.40
C THR A 196 -8.76 8.24 -18.53
N ASP A 197 -10.03 7.83 -18.35
CA ASP A 197 -11.14 8.15 -19.23
C ASP A 197 -11.75 9.53 -18.93
N CYS A 198 -11.28 10.18 -17.86
CA CYS A 198 -11.79 11.48 -17.42
C CYS A 198 -11.09 12.64 -18.13
N SER A 199 -11.82 13.73 -18.32
CA SER A 199 -11.26 14.98 -18.89
C SER A 199 -10.36 15.70 -17.86
N ILE A 200 -9.34 15.00 -17.38
CA ILE A 200 -8.32 15.52 -16.47
C ILE A 200 -6.97 14.92 -16.86
N SER A 201 -5.87 15.61 -16.61
CA SER A 201 -4.53 15.13 -16.92
C SER A 201 -3.63 15.12 -15.71
N LEU A 202 -2.72 14.15 -15.67
CA LEU A 202 -1.60 14.15 -14.74
C LEU A 202 -0.65 15.31 -15.12
N GLN A 203 -0.33 16.14 -14.14
CA GLN A 203 0.57 17.30 -14.33
C GLN A 203 2.03 16.98 -14.04
N PRO A 204 2.36 16.23 -12.96
CA PRO A 204 3.75 15.89 -12.67
C PRO A 204 4.31 14.84 -13.63
N SER A 205 5.63 14.83 -13.79
CA SER A 205 6.34 13.80 -14.55
C SER A 205 6.75 12.69 -13.57
N LEU A 206 5.91 11.70 -13.40
CA LEU A 206 6.23 10.50 -12.63
C LEU A 206 7.00 9.51 -13.49
N SER A 207 7.85 8.69 -12.88
CA SER A 207 8.68 7.74 -13.62
C SER A 207 8.78 6.39 -12.91
N ILE A 208 8.57 5.32 -13.68
CA ILE A 208 8.74 3.93 -13.23
C ILE A 208 9.62 3.17 -14.22
N SER A 209 10.50 2.31 -13.73
CA SER A 209 11.44 1.57 -14.58
C SER A 209 11.60 0.14 -14.13
N TYR A 210 11.17 -0.80 -14.98
CA TYR A 210 11.44 -2.21 -14.80
C TYR A 210 12.91 -2.53 -15.07
N GLN A 211 13.60 -3.11 -14.10
CA GLN A 211 15.04 -3.40 -14.17
C GLN A 211 15.35 -4.85 -14.56
N GLY A 212 14.33 -5.69 -14.73
CA GLY A 212 14.52 -7.10 -15.05
C GLY A 212 14.11 -8.03 -13.92
N THR A 213 14.54 -9.28 -14.00
CA THR A 213 14.23 -10.29 -13.00
C THR A 213 15.26 -10.33 -11.87
N THR A 214 14.82 -10.75 -10.69
CA THR A 214 15.66 -10.95 -9.50
C THR A 214 15.45 -12.32 -8.90
N SER A 215 16.41 -12.78 -8.10
CA SER A 215 16.27 -13.94 -7.22
C SER A 215 15.92 -13.54 -5.78
N LYS A 216 15.91 -12.24 -5.46
CA LYS A 216 15.44 -11.76 -4.17
C LYS A 216 13.95 -12.01 -4.04
N SER A 217 13.53 -12.42 -2.85
CA SER A 217 12.11 -12.60 -2.54
C SER A 217 11.50 -11.29 -2.09
N VAL A 218 10.21 -11.14 -2.34
CA VAL A 218 9.41 -10.05 -1.77
C VAL A 218 9.47 -10.12 -0.25
N GLN A 219 9.71 -9.01 0.41
CA GLN A 219 9.82 -8.93 1.88
C GLN A 219 8.44 -8.79 2.57
N ILE A 220 7.56 -9.69 2.21
CA ILE A 220 6.22 -9.82 2.77
C ILE A 220 6.04 -11.29 3.16
N ASP A 221 5.65 -11.56 4.39
CA ASP A 221 5.43 -12.91 4.89
C ASP A 221 4.13 -13.53 4.38
N ASN A 222 3.97 -14.86 4.51
CA ASN A 222 2.78 -15.57 4.02
C ASN A 222 1.48 -15.19 4.73
N ASP A 223 1.56 -14.54 5.85
CA ASP A 223 0.42 -14.00 6.59
C ASP A 223 0.06 -12.55 6.22
N GLY A 224 0.76 -11.98 5.23
CA GLY A 224 0.59 -10.61 4.77
C GLY A 224 1.35 -9.55 5.57
N SER A 225 2.21 -9.95 6.51
CA SER A 225 3.02 -8.99 7.27
C SER A 225 4.23 -8.52 6.48
N CYS A 226 4.53 -7.24 6.55
CA CYS A 226 5.81 -6.68 6.11
C CYS A 226 6.93 -7.20 6.99
N SER A 227 7.97 -7.76 6.39
CA SER A 227 9.11 -8.35 7.11
C SER A 227 9.94 -7.29 7.83
N ALA A 228 10.69 -7.71 8.84
CA ALA A 228 11.59 -6.84 9.58
C ALA A 228 12.77 -6.36 8.74
N GLY A 229 13.34 -5.23 9.12
CA GLY A 229 14.69 -4.84 8.69
C GLY A 229 14.76 -3.69 7.69
N GLY A 230 13.66 -2.97 7.47
CA GLY A 230 13.71 -1.73 6.65
C GLY A 230 13.98 -1.95 5.17
N GLY A 231 13.72 -3.17 4.68
CA GLY A 231 13.93 -3.52 3.29
C GLY A 231 15.32 -4.11 2.97
N ASP A 232 15.48 -4.49 1.72
CA ASP A 232 16.74 -5.03 1.20
C ASP A 232 17.35 -4.15 0.09
N ASP A 233 16.94 -2.88 0.04
CA ASP A 233 17.30 -1.87 -0.96
C ASP A 233 16.84 -2.25 -2.40
N GLN A 234 15.81 -3.07 -2.53
CA GLN A 234 15.32 -3.48 -3.83
C GLN A 234 13.79 -3.58 -3.86
N ASN A 235 13.15 -2.70 -4.60
CA ASN A 235 11.72 -2.82 -4.87
C ASN A 235 11.43 -4.09 -5.66
N THR A 236 10.86 -5.09 -5.01
CA THR A 236 10.61 -6.40 -5.60
C THR A 236 9.11 -6.65 -5.71
N VAL A 237 8.69 -7.14 -6.86
CA VAL A 237 7.33 -7.62 -7.10
C VAL A 237 7.36 -9.12 -7.30
N GLY A 238 6.42 -9.83 -6.69
CA GLY A 238 6.35 -11.28 -6.83
C GLY A 238 4.99 -11.84 -6.43
N PHE A 239 4.89 -13.15 -6.56
CA PHE A 239 3.75 -13.93 -6.12
C PHE A 239 4.13 -14.79 -4.91
N GLY A 240 3.15 -15.13 -4.09
CA GLY A 240 3.34 -16.06 -2.99
C GLY A 240 2.07 -16.24 -2.20
N PRO A 241 2.03 -17.25 -1.31
CA PRO A 241 0.88 -17.49 -0.47
C PRO A 241 0.58 -16.26 0.39
N LEU A 242 -0.70 -15.88 0.41
CA LEU A 242 -1.30 -14.94 1.33
C LEU A 242 -2.60 -15.56 1.86
N PRO A 243 -3.22 -15.03 2.92
CA PRO A 243 -4.58 -15.38 3.30
C PRO A 243 -5.53 -15.29 2.09
N SER A 244 -6.44 -16.26 1.92
CA SER A 244 -7.32 -16.33 0.74
C SER A 244 -8.24 -15.13 0.55
N THR A 245 -8.40 -14.33 1.59
CA THR A 245 -9.17 -13.07 1.54
C THR A 245 -8.36 -11.87 1.04
N LEU A 246 -7.04 -12.02 0.83
CA LEU A 246 -6.18 -10.98 0.28
C LEU A 246 -5.94 -11.18 -1.21
N ALA A 247 -6.00 -10.11 -1.99
CA ALA A 247 -5.58 -10.06 -3.38
C ALA A 247 -4.07 -9.78 -3.50
N ALA A 248 -3.60 -8.77 -2.80
CA ALA A 248 -2.22 -8.35 -2.78
C ALA A 248 -1.88 -7.65 -1.47
N VAL A 249 -0.59 -7.46 -1.24
CA VAL A 249 -0.05 -6.65 -0.15
C VAL A 249 1.08 -5.79 -0.71
N ASN A 250 1.05 -4.50 -0.36
CA ASN A 250 2.15 -3.57 -0.59
C ASN A 250 2.79 -3.21 0.76
N CYS A 251 4.09 -3.33 0.84
CA CYS A 251 4.88 -2.94 2.01
C CYS A 251 5.80 -1.78 1.65
N TRP A 252 5.65 -0.70 2.36
CA TRP A 252 6.48 0.48 2.26
C TRP A 252 7.48 0.57 3.42
N HIS A 253 8.74 0.74 3.11
CA HIS A 253 9.77 1.06 4.08
C HIS A 253 10.26 2.48 3.88
N THR A 254 10.36 3.23 4.97
CA THR A 254 10.81 4.64 4.94
C THR A 254 12.07 4.83 5.78
N VAL A 255 12.92 5.76 5.36
CA VAL A 255 14.05 6.24 6.15
C VAL A 255 13.73 7.65 6.63
N ALA A 256 14.00 7.95 7.89
CA ALA A 256 13.77 9.26 8.50
C ALA A 256 12.33 9.80 8.34
N PHE A 257 11.34 8.93 8.18
CA PHE A 257 9.89 9.21 8.16
C PHE A 257 9.37 10.05 6.98
N SER A 258 10.14 10.28 5.93
CA SER A 258 9.75 11.20 4.87
C SER A 258 10.04 10.73 3.45
N GLU A 259 10.88 9.74 3.27
CA GLU A 259 11.29 9.29 1.93
C GLU A 259 11.03 7.79 1.79
N LEU A 260 10.38 7.41 0.67
CA LEU A 260 10.26 6.02 0.28
C LEU A 260 11.68 5.47 0.05
N HIS A 261 12.02 4.42 0.79
CA HIS A 261 13.26 3.71 0.61
C HIS A 261 13.04 2.46 -0.27
N GLU A 262 11.95 1.76 0.01
CA GLU A 262 11.59 0.52 -0.68
C GLU A 262 10.08 0.31 -0.67
N SER A 263 9.57 -0.26 -1.76
CA SER A 263 8.18 -0.71 -1.89
C SER A 263 8.14 -2.09 -2.53
N ASP A 264 7.78 -3.08 -1.74
CA ASP A 264 7.58 -4.46 -2.18
C ASP A 264 6.11 -4.77 -2.39
N ILE A 265 5.79 -5.55 -3.43
CA ILE A 265 4.42 -5.97 -3.71
C ILE A 265 4.37 -7.49 -3.84
N ARG A 266 3.51 -8.13 -3.03
CA ARG A 266 3.18 -9.55 -3.18
C ARG A 266 1.75 -9.70 -3.66
N PHE A 267 1.58 -10.34 -4.82
CA PHE A 267 0.28 -10.84 -5.29
C PHE A 267 0.02 -12.22 -4.72
N ASN A 268 -1.25 -12.49 -4.37
CA ASN A 268 -1.61 -13.77 -3.79
C ASN A 268 -1.46 -14.92 -4.80
N GLU A 269 -0.87 -16.00 -4.32
CA GLU A 269 -0.88 -17.31 -4.93
C GLU A 269 -1.48 -18.28 -3.92
N ASP A 270 -2.81 -18.23 -3.75
CA ASP A 270 -3.47 -19.18 -2.86
C ASP A 270 -3.41 -20.58 -3.49
N PRO A 271 -2.66 -21.52 -2.90
CA PRO A 271 -2.56 -22.88 -3.44
C PRO A 271 -3.85 -23.68 -3.33
N SER A 272 -4.84 -23.21 -2.57
CA SER A 272 -6.17 -23.80 -2.46
C SER A 272 -7.08 -23.44 -3.63
N GLU A 273 -6.76 -22.39 -4.38
CA GLU A 273 -7.48 -21.93 -5.56
C GLU A 273 -6.76 -22.31 -6.84
N ASP A 274 -7.47 -22.85 -7.81
CA ASP A 274 -6.90 -23.23 -9.12
C ASP A 274 -6.34 -22.01 -9.86
N LYS A 275 -6.99 -20.83 -9.65
CA LYS A 275 -6.60 -19.53 -10.23
C LYS A 275 -7.09 -18.40 -9.34
N PHE A 276 -6.30 -17.38 -9.21
CA PHE A 276 -6.64 -16.17 -8.47
C PHE A 276 -6.72 -14.94 -9.36
N PHE A 277 -5.77 -14.81 -10.28
CA PHE A 277 -5.69 -13.72 -11.24
C PHE A 277 -5.86 -14.19 -12.68
N ALA A 278 -6.29 -13.28 -13.53
CA ALA A 278 -6.19 -13.39 -14.98
C ALA A 278 -5.41 -12.20 -15.56
N THR A 279 -4.78 -12.44 -16.69
CA THR A 279 -4.12 -11.38 -17.47
C THR A 279 -5.10 -10.63 -18.37
N ASP A 280 -6.35 -11.11 -18.47
CA ASP A 280 -7.43 -10.51 -19.24
C ASP A 280 -8.78 -10.88 -18.57
N SER A 281 -9.18 -10.12 -17.57
CA SER A 281 -10.36 -10.40 -16.72
C SER A 281 -11.62 -9.71 -17.24
N LYS A 282 -11.97 -9.93 -18.50
CA LYS A 282 -13.20 -9.34 -19.09
C LYS A 282 -14.46 -9.86 -18.39
N PRO A 283 -15.45 -9.00 -18.10
CA PRO A 283 -16.66 -9.36 -17.36
C PRO A 283 -17.40 -10.61 -17.86
N ASN A 284 -17.41 -10.83 -19.17
CA ASN A 284 -18.15 -11.93 -19.79
C ASN A 284 -17.36 -13.26 -19.87
N THR A 285 -16.10 -13.29 -19.56
CA THR A 285 -15.20 -14.47 -19.69
C THR A 285 -14.50 -14.83 -18.38
N CYS A 286 -14.63 -13.99 -17.39
CA CYS A 286 -14.01 -14.16 -16.08
C CYS A 286 -14.84 -15.11 -15.19
N ASN A 287 -14.17 -16.00 -14.49
CA ASN A 287 -14.74 -16.91 -13.50
C ASN A 287 -14.36 -16.45 -12.08
N ASN A 288 -14.86 -15.30 -11.65
CA ASN A 288 -14.52 -14.69 -10.35
C ASN A 288 -13.02 -14.41 -10.16
N LEU A 289 -12.29 -14.15 -11.24
CA LEU A 289 -10.86 -13.82 -11.18
C LEU A 289 -10.67 -12.31 -11.04
N LEU A 290 -9.57 -11.93 -10.42
CA LEU A 290 -9.11 -10.55 -10.36
C LEU A 290 -8.30 -10.22 -11.60
N ASP A 291 -8.40 -8.98 -12.06
CA ASP A 291 -7.54 -8.47 -13.11
C ASP A 291 -6.16 -8.12 -12.56
N LEU A 292 -5.12 -8.84 -12.99
CA LEU A 292 -3.75 -8.65 -12.49
C LEU A 292 -3.25 -7.23 -12.73
N GLU A 293 -3.53 -6.66 -13.89
CA GLU A 293 -3.11 -5.30 -14.26
C GLU A 293 -3.81 -4.25 -13.41
N GLY A 294 -5.14 -4.41 -13.20
CA GLY A 294 -5.90 -3.51 -12.33
C GLY A 294 -5.43 -3.53 -10.88
N VAL A 295 -5.19 -4.73 -10.32
CA VAL A 295 -4.62 -4.84 -8.97
C VAL A 295 -3.21 -4.25 -8.93
N ALA A 296 -2.38 -4.48 -9.97
CA ALA A 296 -1.06 -3.86 -10.04
C ALA A 296 -1.13 -2.32 -10.13
N THR A 297 -2.16 -1.76 -10.79
CA THR A 297 -2.39 -0.31 -10.83
C THR A 297 -2.70 0.22 -9.42
N HIS A 298 -3.58 -0.45 -8.69
CA HIS A 298 -3.93 -0.10 -7.31
C HIS A 298 -2.69 -0.12 -6.39
N GLU A 299 -1.97 -1.22 -6.35
CA GLU A 299 -0.77 -1.36 -5.51
C GLU A 299 0.31 -0.34 -5.85
N ARG A 300 0.45 0.00 -7.15
CA ARG A 300 1.35 1.08 -7.57
C ARG A 300 0.84 2.46 -7.16
N GLY A 301 -0.46 2.64 -7.03
CA GLY A 301 -1.03 3.86 -6.45
C GLY A 301 -0.45 4.13 -5.06
N HIS A 302 -0.36 3.11 -4.20
CA HIS A 302 0.30 3.21 -2.90
C HIS A 302 1.78 3.55 -3.03
N THR A 303 2.50 2.89 -3.94
CA THR A 303 3.92 3.21 -4.21
C THR A 303 4.12 4.69 -4.55
N PHE A 304 3.16 5.32 -5.22
CA PHE A 304 3.18 6.75 -5.57
C PHE A 304 2.38 7.63 -4.59
N GLY A 305 2.11 7.16 -3.38
CA GLY A 305 1.60 7.96 -2.26
C GLY A 305 0.10 8.14 -2.20
N LEU A 306 -0.69 7.42 -3.01
CA LEU A 306 -2.13 7.39 -2.87
C LEU A 306 -2.54 6.46 -1.73
N GLY A 307 -3.53 6.86 -0.95
CA GLY A 307 -4.13 6.08 0.12
C GLY A 307 -5.45 5.45 -0.29
N ASP A 308 -5.87 4.45 0.47
CA ASP A 308 -7.12 3.74 0.27
C ASP A 308 -8.35 4.61 0.44
N LEU A 309 -9.38 4.26 -0.33
CA LEU A 309 -10.67 4.93 -0.34
C LEU A 309 -11.79 3.97 0.06
N ASP A 310 -12.72 4.47 0.86
CA ASP A 310 -13.92 3.71 1.21
C ASP A 310 -14.73 3.34 -0.05
N ALA A 311 -14.83 2.02 -0.31
CA ALA A 311 -15.50 1.51 -1.50
C ALA A 311 -17.01 1.80 -1.55
N ASP A 312 -17.67 2.02 -0.40
CA ASP A 312 -19.10 2.36 -0.36
C ASP A 312 -19.35 3.80 -0.83
N ASN A 313 -18.39 4.70 -0.56
CA ASN A 313 -18.49 6.11 -0.94
C ASN A 313 -17.77 6.43 -2.25
N HIS A 314 -16.73 5.65 -2.61
CA HIS A 314 -15.87 5.88 -3.77
C HIS A 314 -15.71 4.59 -4.61
N PRO A 315 -16.83 3.97 -5.08
CA PRO A 315 -16.81 2.62 -5.64
C PRO A 315 -16.10 2.50 -7.00
N ASN A 316 -15.85 3.62 -7.67
CA ASN A 316 -15.35 3.63 -9.04
C ASN A 316 -13.91 4.19 -9.16
N LEU A 317 -13.29 4.57 -8.04
CA LEU A 317 -11.91 5.00 -8.05
C LEU A 317 -10.96 3.79 -7.96
N THR A 318 -9.79 3.89 -8.62
CA THR A 318 -8.79 2.84 -8.62
C THR A 318 -8.32 2.50 -7.21
N MET A 319 -8.19 3.52 -6.36
CA MET A 319 -7.74 3.38 -4.97
C MET A 319 -8.83 2.95 -3.98
N ARG A 320 -9.97 2.42 -4.46
CA ARG A 320 -10.95 1.83 -3.54
C ARG A 320 -10.38 0.58 -2.87
N LYS A 321 -10.61 0.44 -1.55
CA LYS A 321 -10.07 -0.63 -0.71
C LYS A 321 -10.74 -2.01 -0.86
N THR A 322 -11.26 -2.31 -2.04
CA THR A 322 -11.82 -3.62 -2.38
C THR A 322 -11.48 -3.95 -3.81
N ALA A 323 -10.89 -5.12 -4.02
CA ALA A 323 -10.50 -5.54 -5.36
C ALA A 323 -11.71 -5.67 -6.31
N PHE A 324 -11.46 -5.41 -7.59
CA PHE A 324 -12.45 -5.50 -8.66
C PHE A 324 -12.50 -6.92 -9.24
N ILE A 325 -13.53 -7.68 -8.91
CA ILE A 325 -13.73 -9.03 -9.48
C ILE A 325 -14.33 -8.89 -10.89
N CYS A 326 -13.73 -9.57 -11.86
CA CYS A 326 -14.21 -9.61 -13.26
C CYS A 326 -14.39 -8.21 -13.87
N SER A 327 -13.54 -7.25 -13.52
CA SER A 327 -13.59 -5.89 -14.03
C SER A 327 -12.21 -5.42 -14.46
N LEU A 328 -12.15 -4.53 -15.44
CA LEU A 328 -10.96 -3.84 -15.91
C LEU A 328 -10.92 -2.37 -15.44
N GLU A 329 -11.91 -1.94 -14.66
CA GLU A 329 -12.08 -0.54 -14.26
C GLU A 329 -10.84 0.03 -13.54
N ALA A 330 -10.16 -0.78 -12.72
CA ALA A 330 -8.96 -0.33 -12.00
C ALA A 330 -7.75 -0.05 -12.90
N ARG A 331 -7.82 -0.32 -14.21
CA ARG A 331 -6.78 0.08 -15.18
C ARG A 331 -6.84 1.56 -15.54
N SER A 332 -7.99 2.20 -15.35
CA SER A 332 -8.23 3.62 -15.63
C SER A 332 -8.34 4.38 -14.32
N LEU A 333 -7.50 5.39 -14.12
CA LEU A 333 -7.53 6.24 -12.94
C LEU A 333 -8.76 7.15 -12.96
N GLY A 334 -9.50 7.17 -11.88
CA GLY A 334 -10.58 8.12 -11.71
C GLY A 334 -10.08 9.54 -11.45
N LYS A 335 -10.98 10.50 -11.46
CA LYS A 335 -10.65 11.92 -11.25
C LYS A 335 -9.99 12.17 -9.89
N GLY A 336 -10.42 11.47 -8.86
CA GLY A 336 -9.84 11.56 -7.51
C GLY A 336 -8.39 11.08 -7.49
N ASP A 337 -8.11 9.93 -8.10
CA ASP A 337 -6.77 9.37 -8.17
C ASP A 337 -5.79 10.33 -8.86
N ILE A 338 -6.17 10.88 -10.03
CA ILE A 338 -5.36 11.89 -10.75
C ILE A 338 -5.14 13.16 -9.91
N LYS A 339 -6.18 13.61 -9.20
CA LYS A 339 -6.03 14.78 -8.32
C LYS A 339 -5.08 14.52 -7.16
N GLY A 340 -5.17 13.35 -6.56
CA GLY A 340 -4.25 12.96 -5.49
C GLY A 340 -2.80 12.99 -5.95
N LEU A 341 -2.49 12.42 -7.12
CA LEU A 341 -1.16 12.49 -7.72
C LEU A 341 -0.74 13.93 -8.04
N ASN A 342 -1.64 14.76 -8.59
CA ASN A 342 -1.34 16.16 -8.89
C ASN A 342 -1.07 17.00 -7.64
N ASP A 343 -1.64 16.65 -6.50
CA ASP A 343 -1.45 17.37 -5.24
C ASP A 343 -0.20 16.91 -4.46
N LEU A 344 0.28 15.67 -4.74
CA LEU A 344 1.49 15.12 -4.12
C LEU A 344 2.77 15.64 -4.79
N TYR A 345 2.72 15.91 -6.08
CA TYR A 345 3.88 16.23 -6.92
C TYR A 345 3.71 17.56 -7.63
#